data_1c722b6fcf7791d35b75602efdda8179
#
_entry.id   1c722b6fcf7791d35b75602efdda8179
#
_cell.length_a   1.000
_cell.length_b   1.000
_cell.length_c   1.000
_cell.angle_alpha   90.00
_cell.angle_beta   90.00
_cell.angle_gamma   90.00
#
_symmetry.space_group_name_H-M   'P 1'
#
loop_
_entity.id
_entity.type
_entity.pdbx_description
1 polymer ?
#
loop_
_entity_poly.entity_id
_entity_poly.type
_entity_poly.pdbx_seq_one_letter_code
_entity_poly.pdbx_strand_id
1 'polypeptide(L)'
;MANAVFSPKDFKVFVAEEATTGTAIDLTTTGSLFQLDVDSVSFPSLNVNQVSSVRGQTGRVAHIDDFFQDNDMRAVEISLSGTFHKDGGHVMLMQSVCANALTPDSVADVTIGTAPSATVGKYGVTEGNKTFTLALQSPDRNDAQNIVLVGCLCTSFTLNGDMGTDGGQYKWSATISSGRVPDLTENTLISGTAYDANHIDMSGIDVSAVSIASKSAPILSSFGVTLDSPAVYTGVAEGAGYACFGRGEEISITASATVKLDSVTMELPAEFDTQSTHDAAGLFTLTQTTAGNASISIPCGILTNVAYNEGDAMMLDVEMKALNKESGNILEIDVT
;
A
#
# COMPACT_ATOMS: atom_id res chain seq x y z
N MET A 1 13.46 -33.42 18.59
CA MET A 1 13.04 -32.31 17.70
C MET A 1 13.97 -31.15 17.99
N ALA A 2 14.65 -30.63 17.02
CA ALA A 2 15.42 -29.41 17.21
C ALA A 2 14.42 -28.28 17.43
N ASN A 3 14.57 -27.51 18.51
CA ASN A 3 13.76 -26.31 18.73
C ASN A 3 14.21 -25.28 17.69
N ALA A 4 13.52 -25.22 16.55
CA ALA A 4 13.77 -24.21 15.53
C ALA A 4 13.29 -22.84 16.04
N VAL A 5 14.10 -21.82 15.85
CA VAL A 5 13.73 -20.42 16.10
C VAL A 5 13.57 -19.77 14.74
N PHE A 6 12.39 -19.21 14.49
CA PHE A 6 12.07 -18.55 13.22
C PHE A 6 12.22 -17.03 13.36
N SER A 7 12.79 -16.42 12.34
CA SER A 7 12.80 -14.97 12.16
C SER A 7 11.58 -14.54 11.34
N PRO A 8 11.06 -13.31 11.52
CA PRO A 8 10.07 -12.76 10.61
C PRO A 8 10.46 -12.83 9.13
N LYS A 9 11.75 -12.75 8.81
CA LYS A 9 12.29 -12.87 7.45
C LYS A 9 12.21 -14.28 6.84
N ASP A 10 11.94 -15.30 7.67
CA ASP A 10 11.82 -16.67 7.20
C ASP A 10 10.43 -16.94 6.60
N PHE A 11 9.45 -16.06 6.88
CA PHE A 11 8.10 -16.17 6.35
C PHE A 11 8.03 -15.62 4.92
N LYS A 12 7.36 -16.36 4.04
CA LYS A 12 7.02 -15.88 2.71
C LYS A 12 5.64 -15.25 2.73
N VAL A 13 5.50 -14.12 2.07
CA VAL A 13 4.25 -13.37 2.01
C VAL A 13 3.62 -13.54 0.64
N PHE A 14 2.34 -13.90 0.61
CA PHE A 14 1.56 -14.08 -0.61
C PHE A 14 0.28 -13.28 -0.53
N VAL A 15 -0.17 -12.79 -1.68
CA VAL A 15 -1.43 -12.07 -1.84
C VAL A 15 -2.22 -12.64 -3.00
N ALA A 16 -3.55 -12.58 -2.89
CA ALA A 16 -4.45 -13.04 -3.95
C ALA A 16 -5.78 -12.31 -3.90
N GLU A 17 -6.36 -11.97 -5.06
CA GLU A 17 -7.71 -11.41 -5.14
C GLU A 17 -8.75 -12.43 -4.64
N GLU A 18 -9.71 -11.96 -3.85
CA GLU A 18 -10.85 -12.76 -3.42
C GLU A 18 -11.98 -12.68 -4.46
N ALA A 19 -12.43 -13.83 -4.93
CA ALA A 19 -13.59 -13.90 -5.82
C ALA A 19 -14.89 -13.45 -5.12
N THR A 20 -14.95 -13.66 -3.81
CA THR A 20 -16.05 -13.19 -2.95
C THR A 20 -15.44 -12.50 -1.75
N THR A 21 -15.80 -11.23 -1.55
CA THR A 21 -15.32 -10.39 -0.46
C THR A 21 -15.38 -11.10 0.89
N GLY A 22 -14.24 -11.15 1.57
CA GLY A 22 -14.11 -11.76 2.88
C GLY A 22 -14.17 -13.29 2.89
N THR A 23 -13.94 -13.94 1.74
CA THR A 23 -13.86 -15.40 1.64
C THR A 23 -12.46 -15.80 1.22
N ALA A 24 -11.79 -16.64 2.03
CA ALA A 24 -10.45 -17.11 1.75
C ALA A 24 -10.36 -17.80 0.38
N ILE A 25 -9.29 -17.54 -0.33
CA ILE A 25 -8.94 -18.26 -1.56
C ILE A 25 -8.31 -19.61 -1.22
N ASP A 26 -8.41 -20.55 -2.15
CA ASP A 26 -7.69 -21.82 -2.06
C ASP A 26 -6.18 -21.58 -2.23
N LEU A 27 -5.43 -21.82 -1.15
CA LEU A 27 -3.98 -21.59 -1.08
C LEU A 27 -3.15 -22.56 -1.92
N THR A 28 -3.77 -23.61 -2.48
CA THR A 28 -3.11 -24.62 -3.32
C THR A 28 -3.23 -24.34 -4.80
N THR A 29 -4.08 -23.42 -5.22
CA THR A 29 -4.32 -23.10 -6.63
C THR A 29 -3.14 -22.31 -7.21
N THR A 30 -2.37 -22.95 -8.07
CA THR A 30 -1.25 -22.31 -8.76
C THR A 30 -1.75 -21.20 -9.69
N GLY A 31 -1.06 -20.05 -9.68
CA GLY A 31 -1.38 -18.89 -10.53
C GLY A 31 -2.38 -17.91 -9.94
N SER A 32 -2.92 -18.18 -8.75
CA SER A 32 -3.85 -17.26 -8.07
C SER A 32 -3.21 -16.46 -6.95
N LEU A 33 -2.12 -16.95 -6.38
CA LEU A 33 -1.35 -16.29 -5.33
C LEU A 33 -0.03 -15.76 -5.89
N PHE A 34 0.34 -14.56 -5.48
CA PHE A 34 1.56 -13.88 -5.90
C PHE A 34 2.42 -13.58 -4.69
N GLN A 35 3.69 -13.97 -4.76
CA GLN A 35 4.65 -13.70 -3.70
C GLN A 35 5.06 -12.23 -3.74
N LEU A 36 5.19 -11.63 -2.55
CA LEU A 36 5.79 -10.31 -2.37
C LEU A 36 7.27 -10.44 -2.00
N ASP A 37 8.08 -9.50 -2.49
CA ASP A 37 9.44 -9.30 -1.98
C ASP A 37 9.35 -8.40 -0.74
N VAL A 38 9.62 -8.96 0.43
CA VAL A 38 9.40 -8.31 1.72
C VAL A 38 10.67 -8.35 2.56
N ASP A 39 11.19 -7.19 2.90
CA ASP A 39 12.32 -7.00 3.82
C ASP A 39 11.87 -7.01 5.29
N SER A 40 10.65 -6.53 5.56
CA SER A 40 10.10 -6.41 6.90
C SER A 40 8.60 -6.73 6.95
N VAL A 41 8.22 -7.51 7.94
CA VAL A 41 6.83 -7.89 8.23
C VAL A 41 6.54 -7.55 9.69
N SER A 42 5.50 -6.76 9.95
CA SER A 42 4.92 -6.67 11.29
C SER A 42 3.81 -7.71 11.41
N PHE A 43 3.95 -8.63 12.35
CA PHE A 43 2.92 -9.63 12.58
C PHE A 43 1.67 -9.02 13.21
N PRO A 44 0.47 -9.53 12.88
CA PRO A 44 -0.77 -8.99 13.40
C PRO A 44 -0.85 -9.10 14.92
N SER A 45 -1.28 -8.03 15.58
CA SER A 45 -1.59 -8.08 16.99
C SER A 45 -2.93 -8.77 17.20
N LEU A 46 -2.91 -9.89 17.94
CA LEU A 46 -4.11 -10.68 18.23
C LEU A 46 -4.79 -10.18 19.52
N ASN A 47 -4.93 -8.87 19.67
CA ASN A 47 -5.57 -8.28 20.82
C ASN A 47 -7.05 -8.68 20.86
N VAL A 48 -7.42 -9.44 21.88
CA VAL A 48 -8.79 -9.80 22.18
C VAL A 48 -9.36 -8.79 23.17
N ASN A 49 -10.48 -8.19 22.86
CA ASN A 49 -11.17 -7.32 23.79
C ASN A 49 -11.78 -8.16 24.91
N GLN A 50 -11.21 -8.05 26.11
CA GLN A 50 -11.76 -8.73 27.29
C GLN A 50 -12.73 -7.80 27.99
N VAL A 51 -13.97 -8.19 28.06
CA VAL A 51 -15.02 -7.47 28.78
C VAL A 51 -15.32 -8.18 30.08
N SER A 52 -15.21 -7.46 31.20
CA SER A 52 -15.66 -7.97 32.48
C SER A 52 -16.93 -7.26 32.93
N SER A 53 -17.96 -8.03 33.26
CA SER A 53 -19.20 -7.52 33.85
C SER A 53 -19.26 -7.99 35.31
N VAL A 54 -18.73 -7.17 36.22
CA VAL A 54 -18.80 -7.48 37.65
C VAL A 54 -20.25 -7.38 38.14
N ARG A 55 -20.83 -8.52 38.48
CA ARG A 55 -22.19 -8.58 39.01
C ARG A 55 -22.17 -8.26 40.49
N GLY A 56 -23.11 -7.43 40.95
CA GLY A 56 -23.20 -7.03 42.36
C GLY A 56 -23.41 -8.19 43.35
N GLN A 57 -23.69 -9.39 42.84
CA GLN A 57 -23.91 -10.60 43.65
C GLN A 57 -22.63 -11.45 43.82
N THR A 58 -21.58 -11.20 43.06
CA THR A 58 -20.33 -12.01 43.10
C THR A 58 -19.27 -11.45 44.06
N GLY A 59 -19.59 -10.40 44.79
CA GLY A 59 -18.68 -9.79 45.77
C GLY A 59 -17.68 -8.82 45.14
N ARG A 60 -16.50 -8.65 45.81
CA ARG A 60 -15.46 -7.69 45.38
C ARG A 60 -14.46 -8.22 44.36
N VAL A 61 -14.53 -9.50 44.01
CA VAL A 61 -13.64 -10.20 43.09
C VAL A 61 -14.47 -10.67 41.89
N ALA A 62 -13.98 -10.36 40.68
CA ALA A 62 -14.64 -10.82 39.46
C ALA A 62 -14.62 -12.35 39.40
N HIS A 63 -15.76 -12.94 39.09
CA HIS A 63 -15.90 -14.38 38.91
C HIS A 63 -15.48 -14.74 37.46
N ILE A 64 -15.05 -15.99 37.24
CA ILE A 64 -14.67 -16.46 35.89
C ILE A 64 -15.80 -16.29 34.86
N ASP A 65 -17.06 -16.44 35.33
CA ASP A 65 -18.24 -16.28 34.49
C ASP A 65 -18.58 -14.80 34.18
N ASP A 66 -17.88 -13.86 34.80
CA ASP A 66 -18.03 -12.43 34.54
C ASP A 66 -17.16 -11.95 33.39
N PHE A 67 -16.28 -12.80 32.87
CA PHE A 67 -15.39 -12.50 31.76
C PHE A 67 -15.93 -13.11 30.47
N PHE A 68 -15.96 -12.31 29.43
CA PHE A 68 -16.16 -12.79 28.07
C PHE A 68 -15.20 -12.10 27.11
N GLN A 69 -14.88 -12.77 26.04
CA GLN A 69 -14.03 -12.25 24.99
C GLN A 69 -14.87 -11.90 23.78
N ASP A 70 -14.72 -10.68 23.28
CA ASP A 70 -15.28 -10.27 22.00
C ASP A 70 -14.24 -10.53 20.93
N ASN A 71 -14.34 -11.67 20.26
CA ASN A 71 -13.40 -12.10 19.23
C ASN A 71 -13.83 -11.71 17.82
N ASP A 72 -15.11 -11.37 17.63
CA ASP A 72 -15.71 -11.38 16.30
C ASP A 72 -15.66 -10.02 15.60
N MET A 73 -15.42 -8.93 16.35
CA MET A 73 -15.50 -7.57 15.84
C MET A 73 -14.17 -6.83 15.98
N ARG A 74 -13.12 -7.37 15.38
CA ARG A 74 -11.80 -6.75 15.39
C ARG A 74 -11.26 -6.57 13.97
N ALA A 75 -10.67 -5.40 13.71
CA ALA A 75 -9.80 -5.21 12.58
C ALA A 75 -8.36 -5.56 13.00
N VAL A 76 -7.67 -6.26 12.14
CA VAL A 76 -6.26 -6.63 12.31
C VAL A 76 -5.45 -5.86 11.28
N GLU A 77 -4.38 -5.23 11.73
CA GLU A 77 -3.49 -4.46 10.87
C GLU A 77 -2.13 -5.12 10.78
N ILE A 78 -1.55 -5.10 9.59
CA ILE A 78 -0.21 -5.59 9.30
C ILE A 78 0.51 -4.57 8.41
N SER A 79 1.78 -4.32 8.69
CA SER A 79 2.63 -3.47 7.88
C SER A 79 3.73 -4.30 7.22
N LEU A 80 3.94 -4.05 5.95
CA LEU A 80 4.93 -4.73 5.10
C LEU A 80 5.81 -3.68 4.43
N SER A 81 7.06 -4.02 4.19
CA SER A 81 7.95 -3.22 3.35
C SER A 81 8.97 -4.09 2.64
N GLY A 82 9.44 -3.64 1.47
CA GLY A 82 10.41 -4.40 0.68
C GLY A 82 10.83 -3.69 -0.60
N THR A 83 11.42 -4.46 -1.52
CA THR A 83 11.81 -3.97 -2.85
C THR A 83 10.61 -4.05 -3.79
N PHE A 84 10.42 -2.99 -4.59
CA PHE A 84 9.31 -2.94 -5.54
C PHE A 84 9.67 -3.66 -6.84
N HIS A 85 8.77 -4.54 -7.25
CA HIS A 85 8.80 -5.23 -8.54
C HIS A 85 7.51 -4.88 -9.30
N LYS A 86 7.60 -4.82 -10.62
CA LYS A 86 6.48 -4.43 -11.47
C LYS A 86 5.37 -5.47 -11.59
N ASP A 87 5.61 -6.68 -11.13
CA ASP A 87 4.70 -7.80 -11.28
C ASP A 87 3.75 -8.01 -10.10
N GLY A 88 2.66 -8.64 -10.39
CA GLY A 88 1.68 -9.29 -9.56
C GLY A 88 1.32 -8.62 -8.25
N GLY A 89 1.90 -9.12 -7.17
CA GLY A 89 1.47 -8.79 -5.82
C GLY A 89 1.65 -7.32 -5.41
N HIS A 90 2.76 -6.69 -5.80
CA HIS A 90 3.06 -5.29 -5.44
C HIS A 90 2.11 -4.32 -6.13
N VAL A 91 1.84 -4.54 -7.43
CA VAL A 91 0.89 -3.74 -8.21
C VAL A 91 -0.53 -3.90 -7.66
N MET A 92 -0.91 -5.12 -7.26
CA MET A 92 -2.21 -5.39 -6.67
C MET A 92 -2.44 -4.60 -5.37
N LEU A 93 -1.41 -4.42 -4.53
CA LEU A 93 -1.52 -3.59 -3.32
C LEU A 93 -1.80 -2.12 -3.67
N MET A 94 -1.10 -1.56 -4.68
CA MET A 94 -1.39 -0.21 -5.18
C MET A 94 -2.81 -0.12 -5.76
N GLN A 95 -3.22 -1.08 -6.57
CA GLN A 95 -4.58 -1.15 -7.11
C GLN A 95 -5.63 -1.15 -6.01
N SER A 96 -5.38 -1.89 -4.92
CA SER A 96 -6.28 -1.93 -3.77
C SER A 96 -6.45 -0.55 -3.13
N VAL A 97 -5.36 0.18 -2.85
CA VAL A 97 -5.44 1.55 -2.29
C VAL A 97 -6.18 2.50 -3.23
N CYS A 98 -5.90 2.40 -4.51
CA CYS A 98 -6.53 3.24 -5.54
C CYS A 98 -7.97 2.84 -5.86
N ALA A 99 -8.51 1.82 -5.20
CA ALA A 99 -9.82 1.24 -5.49
C ALA A 99 -10.00 0.82 -6.96
N ASN A 100 -8.91 0.39 -7.60
CA ASN A 100 -8.93 -0.20 -8.94
C ASN A 100 -9.38 -1.66 -8.90
N ALA A 101 -9.64 -2.23 -10.08
CA ALA A 101 -9.78 -3.67 -10.22
C ALA A 101 -8.46 -4.35 -9.82
N LEU A 102 -8.55 -5.40 -9.03
CA LEU A 102 -7.38 -6.19 -8.65
C LEU A 102 -7.03 -7.14 -9.81
N THR A 103 -5.93 -6.87 -10.48
CA THR A 103 -5.48 -7.66 -11.64
C THR A 103 -4.04 -8.10 -11.41
N PRO A 104 -3.81 -9.07 -10.52
CA PRO A 104 -2.47 -9.45 -10.09
C PRO A 104 -1.60 -10.05 -11.19
N ASP A 105 -2.21 -10.52 -12.27
CA ASP A 105 -1.51 -11.19 -13.39
C ASP A 105 -1.29 -10.27 -14.60
N SER A 106 -1.62 -9.00 -14.48
CA SER A 106 -1.39 -8.04 -15.55
C SER A 106 -0.56 -6.87 -15.08
N VAL A 107 0.41 -6.54 -15.90
CA VAL A 107 1.07 -5.26 -15.84
C VAL A 107 0.05 -4.23 -16.30
N ALA A 108 -0.62 -3.58 -15.36
CA ALA A 108 -1.68 -2.64 -15.65
C ALA A 108 -1.38 -1.32 -14.96
N ASP A 109 -1.70 -0.23 -15.65
CA ASP A 109 -1.61 1.09 -15.08
C ASP A 109 -2.49 1.21 -13.84
N VAL A 110 -1.96 1.80 -12.80
CA VAL A 110 -2.70 2.14 -11.60
C VAL A 110 -3.16 3.58 -11.73
N THR A 111 -4.46 3.79 -11.84
CA THR A 111 -5.02 5.13 -12.06
C THR A 111 -6.05 5.50 -11.00
N ILE A 112 -6.08 6.79 -10.65
CA ILE A 112 -7.16 7.37 -9.87
C ILE A 112 -7.81 8.45 -10.71
N GLY A 113 -9.01 8.19 -11.16
CA GLY A 113 -9.78 9.13 -11.98
C GLY A 113 -10.56 10.14 -11.15
N THR A 114 -10.94 11.24 -11.81
CA THR A 114 -11.67 12.36 -11.21
C THR A 114 -13.17 12.14 -11.14
N ALA A 115 -13.72 11.50 -12.16
CA ALA A 115 -15.15 11.30 -12.23
C ALA A 115 -15.57 10.01 -11.51
N PRO A 116 -16.75 9.98 -10.91
CA PRO A 116 -17.35 8.72 -10.51
C PRO A 116 -17.64 7.87 -11.75
N SER A 117 -16.62 7.21 -12.24
CA SER A 117 -16.70 6.26 -13.34
C SER A 117 -16.88 4.85 -12.76
N ALA A 118 -17.61 3.99 -13.47
CA ALA A 118 -17.76 2.60 -13.06
C ALA A 118 -16.45 1.79 -13.17
N THR A 119 -15.42 2.36 -13.78
CA THR A 119 -14.19 1.66 -14.14
C THR A 119 -12.93 2.19 -13.49
N VAL A 120 -12.97 3.33 -12.81
CA VAL A 120 -11.76 3.95 -12.27
C VAL A 120 -11.98 4.45 -10.84
N GLY A 121 -11.19 3.96 -9.92
CA GLY A 121 -10.95 4.43 -8.57
C GLY A 121 -12.12 5.13 -7.87
N LYS A 122 -13.22 4.41 -7.66
CA LYS A 122 -14.42 4.99 -7.11
C LYS A 122 -14.79 4.30 -5.79
N TYR A 123 -14.83 5.09 -4.74
CA TYR A 123 -15.30 4.62 -3.44
C TYR A 123 -16.76 4.21 -3.49
N GLY A 124 -17.09 3.09 -2.85
CA GLY A 124 -18.46 2.61 -2.74
C GLY A 124 -19.03 1.94 -3.99
N VAL A 125 -18.21 1.69 -5.02
CA VAL A 125 -18.57 0.82 -6.15
C VAL A 125 -17.87 -0.53 -6.05
N THR A 126 -18.23 -1.45 -6.92
CA THR A 126 -17.78 -2.85 -6.89
C THR A 126 -16.27 -3.01 -6.78
N GLU A 127 -15.49 -2.20 -7.49
CA GLU A 127 -14.03 -2.31 -7.50
C GLU A 127 -13.39 -1.79 -6.20
N GLY A 128 -13.92 -0.70 -5.63
CA GLY A 128 -13.41 -0.11 -4.39
C GLY A 128 -13.58 -0.99 -3.15
N ASN A 129 -14.46 -1.96 -3.22
CA ASN A 129 -14.75 -2.89 -2.13
C ASN A 129 -14.17 -4.29 -2.35
N LYS A 130 -13.40 -4.49 -3.41
CA LYS A 130 -12.71 -5.75 -3.63
C LYS A 130 -11.64 -5.96 -2.56
N THR A 131 -11.66 -7.13 -1.99
CA THR A 131 -10.73 -7.56 -0.95
C THR A 131 -9.77 -8.62 -1.47
N PHE A 132 -8.70 -8.81 -0.75
CA PHE A 132 -7.73 -9.86 -1.05
C PHE A 132 -7.38 -10.67 0.20
N THR A 133 -6.90 -11.87 -0.02
CA THR A 133 -6.32 -12.73 1.00
C THR A 133 -4.82 -12.46 1.11
N LEU A 134 -4.31 -12.24 2.32
CA LEU A 134 -2.90 -12.15 2.64
C LEU A 134 -2.50 -13.39 3.42
N ALA A 135 -1.51 -14.14 2.94
CA ALA A 135 -1.04 -15.35 3.58
C ALA A 135 0.46 -15.26 3.91
N LEU A 136 0.81 -15.46 5.18
CA LEU A 136 2.17 -15.58 5.66
C LEU A 136 2.50 -17.08 5.79
N GLN A 137 3.30 -17.59 4.87
CA GLN A 137 3.69 -19.00 4.90
C GLN A 137 4.84 -19.20 5.87
N SER A 138 4.62 -20.06 6.85
CA SER A 138 5.65 -20.50 7.78
C SER A 138 6.78 -21.26 7.07
N PRO A 139 8.04 -21.07 7.47
CA PRO A 139 9.17 -21.82 6.96
C PRO A 139 9.12 -23.32 7.35
N ASP A 140 8.52 -23.64 8.50
CA ASP A 140 8.28 -25.01 8.95
C ASP A 140 6.84 -25.17 9.46
N ARG A 141 5.99 -25.70 8.63
CA ARG A 141 4.57 -25.89 8.90
C ARG A 141 4.26 -26.99 9.95
N ASN A 142 5.24 -27.80 10.33
CA ASN A 142 5.08 -28.76 11.40
C ASN A 142 5.27 -28.12 12.78
N ASP A 143 6.12 -27.10 12.86
CA ASP A 143 6.45 -26.41 14.11
C ASP A 143 5.72 -25.06 14.23
N ALA A 144 5.35 -24.43 13.12
CA ALA A 144 4.58 -23.18 13.08
C ALA A 144 3.59 -23.19 11.92
N GLN A 145 2.36 -22.78 12.17
CA GLN A 145 1.31 -22.71 11.15
C GLN A 145 1.42 -21.43 10.34
N ASN A 146 0.77 -21.43 9.18
CA ASN A 146 0.60 -20.23 8.38
C ASN A 146 -0.33 -19.24 9.09
N ILE A 147 -0.22 -17.97 8.75
CA ILE A 147 -1.16 -16.93 9.17
C ILE A 147 -1.90 -16.48 7.93
N VAL A 148 -3.21 -16.63 7.91
CA VAL A 148 -4.04 -16.24 6.78
C VAL A 148 -5.00 -15.14 7.20
N LEU A 149 -4.91 -14.00 6.54
CA LEU A 149 -5.80 -12.86 6.71
C LEU A 149 -6.72 -12.77 5.49
N VAL A 150 -7.99 -12.64 5.75
CA VAL A 150 -9.05 -12.63 4.74
C VAL A 150 -9.80 -11.31 4.80
N GLY A 151 -10.35 -10.86 3.69
CA GLY A 151 -11.04 -9.58 3.64
C GLY A 151 -10.08 -8.40 3.83
N CYS A 152 -8.88 -8.51 3.29
CA CYS A 152 -7.86 -7.48 3.40
C CYS A 152 -8.13 -6.33 2.45
N LEU A 153 -7.85 -5.11 2.93
CA LEU A 153 -7.78 -3.88 2.16
C LEU A 153 -6.43 -3.21 2.45
N CYS A 154 -5.71 -2.83 1.41
CA CYS A 154 -4.52 -2.00 1.58
C CYS A 154 -4.97 -0.57 1.90
N THR A 155 -4.59 -0.04 3.06
CA THR A 155 -5.02 1.27 3.55
C THR A 155 -4.03 2.36 3.30
N SER A 156 -2.74 2.01 3.19
CA SER A 156 -1.66 2.93 2.81
C SER A 156 -0.65 2.19 1.95
N PHE A 157 -0.14 2.85 0.95
CA PHE A 157 0.95 2.36 0.11
C PHE A 157 1.89 3.51 -0.21
N THR A 158 3.17 3.30 0.04
CA THR A 158 4.23 4.26 -0.30
C THR A 158 5.19 3.61 -1.28
N LEU A 159 5.48 4.31 -2.37
CA LEU A 159 6.53 3.98 -3.34
C LEU A 159 7.59 5.06 -3.27
N ASN A 160 8.83 4.69 -3.09
CA ASN A 160 9.94 5.62 -3.01
C ASN A 160 11.19 5.10 -3.72
N GLY A 161 12.05 6.03 -4.13
CA GLY A 161 13.38 5.78 -4.64
C GLY A 161 14.36 6.80 -4.10
N ASP A 162 15.57 6.37 -3.76
CA ASP A 162 16.64 7.23 -3.26
C ASP A 162 17.97 6.77 -3.82
N MET A 163 18.66 7.68 -4.54
CA MET A 163 19.98 7.41 -5.11
C MET A 163 21.07 7.22 -4.05
N GLY A 164 20.87 7.78 -2.86
CA GLY A 164 21.82 7.70 -1.74
C GLY A 164 21.72 6.40 -0.94
N THR A 165 20.62 5.67 -1.09
CA THR A 165 20.36 4.43 -0.36
C THR A 165 19.95 3.32 -1.30
N ASP A 166 20.23 2.08 -0.92
CA ASP A 166 19.81 0.85 -1.62
C ASP A 166 20.15 0.80 -3.13
N GLY A 167 21.16 1.59 -3.57
CA GLY A 167 21.56 1.64 -4.99
C GLY A 167 20.51 2.26 -5.91
N GLY A 168 19.58 3.05 -5.38
CA GLY A 168 18.50 3.67 -6.15
C GLY A 168 17.34 2.74 -6.46
N GLN A 169 17.26 1.55 -5.86
CA GLN A 169 16.14 0.64 -6.03
C GLN A 169 14.85 1.28 -5.53
N TYR A 170 13.75 1.01 -6.23
CA TYR A 170 12.44 1.39 -5.72
C TYR A 170 12.06 0.51 -4.53
N LYS A 171 11.69 1.16 -3.45
CA LYS A 171 11.19 0.51 -2.24
C LYS A 171 9.71 0.81 -2.06
N TRP A 172 9.03 -0.13 -1.45
CA TRP A 172 7.63 0.04 -1.10
C TRP A 172 7.39 -0.25 0.37
N SER A 173 6.35 0.35 0.90
CA SER A 173 5.76 -0.02 2.17
C SER A 173 4.25 0.05 2.07
N ALA A 174 3.57 -0.84 2.78
CA ALA A 174 2.11 -0.89 2.79
C ALA A 174 1.58 -1.21 4.17
N THR A 175 0.45 -0.61 4.51
CA THR A 175 -0.37 -0.98 5.65
C THR A 175 -1.63 -1.65 5.13
N ILE A 176 -1.89 -2.84 5.63
CA ILE A 176 -3.00 -3.70 5.21
C ILE A 176 -3.86 -3.95 6.43
N SER A 177 -5.16 -3.73 6.29
CA SER A 177 -6.13 -3.99 7.33
C SER A 177 -7.07 -5.12 6.91
N SER A 178 -7.40 -6.01 7.85
CA SER A 178 -8.38 -7.09 7.67
C SER A 178 -9.50 -6.93 8.68
N GLY A 179 -10.74 -7.03 8.23
CA GLY A 179 -11.93 -7.06 9.08
C GLY A 179 -12.37 -8.46 9.49
N ARG A 180 -11.57 -9.49 9.22
CA ARG A 180 -11.87 -10.87 9.58
C ARG A 180 -10.93 -11.39 10.67
N VAL A 181 -11.38 -12.40 11.39
CA VAL A 181 -10.53 -13.11 12.34
C VAL A 181 -9.45 -13.88 11.58
N PRO A 182 -8.17 -13.70 11.91
CA PRO A 182 -7.09 -14.43 11.25
C PRO A 182 -7.23 -15.94 11.42
N ASP A 183 -7.01 -16.71 10.36
CA ASP A 183 -6.83 -18.14 10.46
C ASP A 183 -5.38 -18.44 10.83
N LEU A 184 -5.21 -19.06 11.99
CA LEU A 184 -3.93 -19.47 12.55
C LEU A 184 -3.76 -21.00 12.57
N THR A 185 -4.67 -21.72 11.93
CA THR A 185 -4.70 -23.19 11.93
C THR A 185 -4.27 -23.78 10.59
N GLU A 186 -4.06 -22.92 9.58
CA GLU A 186 -3.71 -23.35 8.23
C GLU A 186 -2.26 -23.87 8.17
N ASN A 187 -2.07 -25.07 7.65
CA ASN A 187 -0.75 -25.69 7.51
C ASN A 187 -0.44 -26.16 6.07
N THR A 188 -1.28 -25.77 5.12
CA THR A 188 -1.12 -26.13 3.71
C THR A 188 0.11 -25.44 3.09
N LEU A 189 0.82 -26.12 2.21
CA LEU A 189 1.87 -25.49 1.41
C LEU A 189 1.23 -24.55 0.39
N ILE A 190 1.57 -23.28 0.50
CA ILE A 190 1.08 -22.27 -0.44
C ILE A 190 1.77 -22.45 -1.79
N SER A 191 0.98 -22.57 -2.84
CA SER A 191 1.46 -22.66 -4.22
C SER A 191 1.24 -21.30 -4.90
N GLY A 192 2.26 -20.44 -4.83
CA GLY A 192 2.19 -19.11 -5.40
C GLY A 192 3.21 -18.87 -6.50
N THR A 193 2.92 -17.87 -7.35
CA THR A 193 3.87 -17.36 -8.36
C THR A 193 4.91 -16.49 -7.66
N ALA A 194 6.18 -16.77 -7.88
CA ALA A 194 7.26 -15.93 -7.38
C ALA A 194 7.27 -14.59 -8.11
N TYR A 195 7.71 -13.53 -7.41
CA TYR A 195 7.95 -12.23 -8.04
C TYR A 195 9.10 -12.31 -9.06
N ASP A 196 9.10 -11.38 -10.03
CA ASP A 196 10.21 -11.25 -10.98
C ASP A 196 11.49 -10.81 -10.23
N ALA A 197 12.62 -11.41 -10.57
CA ALA A 197 13.91 -11.05 -10.00
C ALA A 197 14.39 -9.65 -10.44
N ASN A 198 13.78 -9.05 -11.47
CA ASN A 198 14.13 -7.72 -11.95
C ASN A 198 13.46 -6.66 -11.08
N HIS A 199 14.26 -5.97 -10.30
CA HIS A 199 13.81 -4.79 -9.55
C HIS A 199 13.82 -3.55 -10.44
N ILE A 200 13.04 -2.55 -10.04
CA ILE A 200 13.03 -1.22 -10.65
C ILE A 200 13.97 -0.31 -9.87
N ASP A 201 14.74 0.51 -10.56
CA ASP A 201 15.64 1.47 -9.94
C ASP A 201 15.61 2.84 -10.64
N MET A 202 16.19 3.84 -9.98
CA MET A 202 16.23 5.21 -10.47
C MET A 202 17.13 5.39 -11.70
N SER A 203 17.98 4.44 -12.05
CA SER A 203 18.85 4.55 -13.23
C SER A 203 18.08 4.54 -14.55
N GLY A 204 16.87 3.99 -14.55
CA GLY A 204 15.98 4.00 -15.71
C GLY A 204 15.19 5.30 -15.91
N ILE A 205 15.30 6.27 -15.03
CA ILE A 205 14.56 7.53 -15.12
C ILE A 205 15.07 8.38 -16.30
N ASP A 206 14.14 8.84 -17.13
CA ASP A 206 14.46 9.88 -18.12
C ASP A 206 14.54 11.23 -17.40
N VAL A 207 15.77 11.65 -17.09
CA VAL A 207 16.03 12.91 -16.41
C VAL A 207 15.50 14.13 -17.16
N SER A 208 15.32 14.03 -18.49
CA SER A 208 14.75 15.12 -19.29
C SER A 208 13.23 15.23 -19.14
N ALA A 209 12.58 14.20 -18.62
CA ALA A 209 11.13 14.11 -18.44
C ALA A 209 10.70 14.16 -16.97
N VAL A 210 11.59 14.50 -16.04
CA VAL A 210 11.23 14.79 -14.66
C VAL A 210 10.78 16.25 -14.55
N SER A 211 9.59 16.46 -13.98
CA SER A 211 9.08 17.82 -13.72
C SER A 211 8.36 17.91 -12.39
N ILE A 212 8.46 19.08 -11.75
CA ILE A 212 7.75 19.44 -10.54
C ILE A 212 7.10 20.80 -10.76
N ALA A 213 5.80 20.92 -10.53
CA ALA A 213 5.04 22.14 -10.75
C ALA A 213 5.29 22.74 -12.14
N SER A 214 5.36 21.90 -13.17
CA SER A 214 5.69 22.24 -14.56
C SER A 214 7.12 22.75 -14.77
N LYS A 215 7.98 22.70 -13.77
CA LYS A 215 9.41 23.04 -13.89
C LYS A 215 10.23 21.78 -14.13
N SER A 216 11.10 21.82 -15.11
CA SER A 216 12.03 20.72 -15.36
C SER A 216 12.97 20.53 -14.15
N ALA A 217 13.08 19.31 -13.67
CA ALA A 217 13.93 18.93 -12.54
C ALA A 217 14.90 17.80 -12.92
N PRO A 218 15.87 18.06 -13.79
CA PRO A 218 16.68 17.01 -14.43
C PRO A 218 17.61 16.27 -13.45
N ILE A 219 17.80 16.77 -12.24
CA ILE A 219 18.61 16.12 -11.21
C ILE A 219 17.74 15.85 -9.99
N LEU A 220 17.19 14.63 -9.96
CA LEU A 220 16.39 14.08 -8.88
C LEU A 220 17.29 13.19 -8.01
N SER A 221 17.35 13.45 -6.71
CA SER A 221 18.07 12.62 -5.74
C SER A 221 17.17 11.54 -5.13
N SER A 222 15.96 11.92 -4.76
CA SER A 222 14.98 11.01 -4.22
C SER A 222 13.56 11.44 -4.57
N PHE A 223 12.64 10.49 -4.54
CA PHE A 223 11.20 10.75 -4.64
C PHE A 223 10.43 9.81 -3.73
N GLY A 224 9.21 10.21 -3.40
CA GLY A 224 8.24 9.38 -2.70
C GLY A 224 6.83 9.72 -3.15
N VAL A 225 5.99 8.70 -3.28
CA VAL A 225 4.54 8.85 -3.50
C VAL A 225 3.81 8.02 -2.47
N THR A 226 2.95 8.64 -1.69
CA THR A 226 2.16 7.99 -0.66
C THR A 226 0.68 8.10 -0.99
N LEU A 227 0.02 6.97 -0.94
CA LEU A 227 -1.41 6.78 -1.18
C LEU A 227 -2.04 6.33 0.11
N ASP A 228 -3.00 7.08 0.63
CA ASP A 228 -3.74 6.72 1.84
C ASP A 228 -5.24 6.66 1.55
N SER A 229 -5.85 5.57 1.96
CA SER A 229 -7.27 5.28 1.74
C SER A 229 -7.81 4.41 2.87
N PRO A 230 -8.31 5.02 3.95
CA PRO A 230 -8.77 4.30 5.14
C PRO A 230 -9.85 3.28 4.83
N ALA A 231 -9.75 2.10 5.44
CA ALA A 231 -10.77 1.06 5.35
C ALA A 231 -11.85 1.26 6.41
N VAL A 232 -13.07 0.90 6.05
CA VAL A 232 -14.21 0.86 6.96
C VAL A 232 -14.80 -0.54 6.96
N TYR A 233 -15.03 -1.06 8.15
CA TYR A 233 -15.64 -2.35 8.38
C TYR A 233 -16.93 -2.17 9.19
N THR A 234 -18.00 -2.84 8.79
CA THR A 234 -19.29 -2.74 9.49
C THR A 234 -20.11 -4.02 9.38
N GLY A 235 -21.12 -4.13 10.23
CA GLY A 235 -21.97 -5.30 10.30
C GLY A 235 -21.30 -6.47 11.00
N VAL A 236 -22.09 -7.52 11.31
CA VAL A 236 -21.62 -8.73 11.98
C VAL A 236 -21.79 -9.92 11.03
N ALA A 237 -20.71 -10.67 10.80
CA ALA A 237 -20.77 -11.98 10.18
C ALA A 237 -20.51 -13.03 11.26
N GLU A 238 -21.45 -13.93 11.46
CA GLU A 238 -21.38 -14.95 12.50
C GLU A 238 -20.06 -15.73 12.46
N GLY A 239 -19.29 -15.67 13.55
CA GLY A 239 -18.01 -16.38 13.71
C GLY A 239 -16.88 -15.95 12.77
N ALA A 240 -17.02 -14.82 12.06
CA ALA A 240 -16.06 -14.44 11.04
C ALA A 240 -15.58 -12.98 11.11
N GLY A 241 -16.10 -12.14 12.01
CA GLY A 241 -15.79 -10.72 12.14
C GLY A 241 -16.79 -9.81 11.42
N TYR A 242 -16.33 -8.80 10.69
CA TYR A 242 -17.20 -7.85 10.00
C TYR A 242 -17.83 -8.44 8.73
N ALA A 243 -19.09 -8.08 8.47
CA ALA A 243 -19.83 -8.55 7.30
C ALA A 243 -19.56 -7.71 6.05
N CYS A 244 -19.33 -6.40 6.23
CA CYS A 244 -19.18 -5.45 5.13
C CYS A 244 -17.82 -4.75 5.19
N PHE A 245 -17.25 -4.53 4.03
CA PHE A 245 -15.95 -3.94 3.80
C PHE A 245 -16.09 -2.78 2.82
N GLY A 246 -15.34 -1.72 3.02
CA GLY A 246 -15.35 -0.58 2.12
C GLY A 246 -14.33 0.49 2.48
N ARG A 247 -14.41 1.60 1.75
CA ARG A 247 -13.61 2.80 1.97
C ARG A 247 -14.52 3.91 2.50
N GLY A 248 -14.11 4.59 3.55
CA GLY A 248 -14.99 5.52 4.26
C GLY A 248 -14.60 6.99 4.16
N GLU A 249 -13.35 7.29 3.86
CA GLU A 249 -12.82 8.64 3.82
C GLU A 249 -12.24 8.99 2.46
N GLU A 250 -11.84 10.24 2.29
CA GLU A 250 -11.17 10.73 1.09
C GLU A 250 -9.82 10.03 0.92
N ILE A 251 -9.50 9.69 -0.33
CA ILE A 251 -8.14 9.26 -0.67
C ILE A 251 -7.21 10.47 -0.59
N SER A 252 -6.09 10.30 0.08
CA SER A 252 -5.01 11.28 0.13
C SER A 252 -3.85 10.79 -0.73
N ILE A 253 -3.39 11.64 -1.64
CA ILE A 253 -2.23 11.36 -2.49
C ILE A 253 -1.24 12.48 -2.24
N THR A 254 -0.09 12.12 -1.70
CA THR A 254 1.01 13.03 -1.48
C THR A 254 2.25 12.56 -2.22
N ALA A 255 3.04 13.50 -2.70
CA ALA A 255 4.32 13.20 -3.31
C ALA A 255 5.41 14.08 -2.69
N SER A 256 6.62 13.58 -2.67
CA SER A 256 7.82 14.30 -2.25
C SER A 256 8.94 14.08 -3.24
N ALA A 257 9.81 15.06 -3.36
CA ALA A 257 11.00 14.95 -4.20
C ALA A 257 12.14 15.80 -3.65
N THR A 258 13.36 15.28 -3.71
CA THR A 258 14.57 16.05 -3.43
C THR A 258 15.28 16.28 -4.76
N VAL A 259 15.39 17.55 -5.16
CA VAL A 259 15.95 17.97 -6.44
C VAL A 259 17.12 18.95 -6.25
N LYS A 260 18.04 18.95 -7.19
CA LYS A 260 19.14 19.92 -7.17
C LYS A 260 18.59 21.33 -7.37
N LEU A 261 19.13 22.28 -6.58
CA LEU A 261 18.89 23.70 -6.81
C LEU A 261 19.65 24.18 -8.06
N ASP A 262 18.92 24.65 -9.05
CA ASP A 262 19.46 25.25 -10.29
C ASP A 262 18.62 26.47 -10.73
N SER A 263 18.88 26.99 -11.90
CA SER A 263 18.18 28.19 -12.41
C SER A 263 16.70 28.01 -12.67
N VAL A 264 16.21 26.77 -12.80
CA VAL A 264 14.80 26.45 -13.03
C VAL A 264 14.11 26.09 -11.72
N THR A 265 14.72 25.18 -10.94
CA THR A 265 14.14 24.73 -9.66
C THR A 265 14.12 25.82 -8.60
N MET A 266 14.98 26.84 -8.70
CA MET A 266 14.95 28.01 -7.80
C MET A 266 13.66 28.85 -7.92
N GLU A 267 12.81 28.60 -8.92
CA GLU A 267 11.51 29.22 -9.03
C GLU A 267 10.43 28.55 -8.13
N LEU A 268 10.66 27.30 -7.67
CA LEU A 268 9.69 26.55 -6.86
C LEU A 268 9.32 27.25 -5.53
N PRO A 269 10.26 27.87 -4.79
CA PRO A 269 9.87 28.64 -3.59
C PRO A 269 8.91 29.80 -3.89
N ALA A 270 9.04 30.46 -5.04
CA ALA A 270 8.13 31.53 -5.44
C ALA A 270 6.74 30.98 -5.87
N GLU A 271 6.71 29.84 -6.53
CA GLU A 271 5.46 29.14 -6.84
C GLU A 271 4.73 28.72 -5.56
N PHE A 272 5.46 28.23 -4.57
CA PHE A 272 4.91 27.89 -3.26
C PHE A 272 4.37 29.12 -2.51
N ASP A 273 5.13 30.21 -2.49
CA ASP A 273 4.73 31.45 -1.80
C ASP A 273 3.46 32.06 -2.40
N THR A 274 3.28 31.95 -3.70
CA THR A 274 2.05 32.40 -4.39
C THR A 274 0.87 31.44 -4.26
N GLN A 275 1.08 30.28 -3.65
CA GLN A 275 0.07 29.20 -3.52
C GLN A 275 -0.59 28.86 -4.88
N SER A 276 0.22 28.80 -5.91
CA SER A 276 -0.27 28.48 -7.25
C SER A 276 -0.84 27.06 -7.32
N THR A 277 -1.99 26.93 -7.96
CA THR A 277 -2.55 25.63 -8.29
C THR A 277 -2.04 25.18 -9.65
N HIS A 278 -1.58 23.94 -9.74
CA HIS A 278 -1.13 23.34 -10.99
C HIS A 278 -2.23 22.44 -11.52
N ASP A 279 -2.82 22.80 -12.65
CA ASP A 279 -4.02 22.16 -13.17
C ASP A 279 -3.91 21.58 -14.59
N ALA A 280 -2.82 21.83 -15.29
CA ALA A 280 -2.75 21.51 -16.72
C ALA A 280 -1.49 20.79 -17.19
N ALA A 281 -0.39 20.84 -16.48
CA ALA A 281 0.91 20.41 -17.02
C ALA A 281 1.77 19.56 -16.08
N GLY A 282 1.13 18.97 -15.08
CA GLY A 282 1.81 18.06 -14.16
C GLY A 282 2.34 18.76 -12.92
N LEU A 283 1.73 18.42 -11.79
CA LEU A 283 2.29 18.74 -10.47
C LEU A 283 3.59 17.96 -10.27
N PHE A 284 3.57 16.67 -10.58
CA PHE A 284 4.73 15.80 -10.52
C PHE A 284 4.70 14.82 -11.69
N THR A 285 5.80 14.74 -12.42
CA THR A 285 5.97 13.76 -13.49
C THR A 285 7.37 13.16 -13.38
N LEU A 286 7.41 11.85 -13.42
CA LEU A 286 8.62 11.05 -13.48
C LEU A 286 8.42 9.99 -14.56
N THR A 287 9.26 10.00 -15.60
CA THR A 287 9.13 9.04 -16.69
C THR A 287 10.33 8.11 -16.69
N GLN A 288 10.07 6.83 -16.88
CA GLN A 288 11.09 5.82 -17.09
C GLN A 288 11.20 5.51 -18.59
N THR A 289 12.42 5.40 -19.09
CA THR A 289 12.69 5.13 -20.51
C THR A 289 12.89 3.67 -20.84
N THR A 290 13.16 2.85 -19.85
CA THR A 290 13.37 1.42 -20.04
C THR A 290 12.03 0.70 -19.91
N ALA A 291 11.69 -0.12 -20.88
CA ALA A 291 10.46 -0.91 -20.85
C ALA A 291 10.36 -1.72 -19.54
N GLY A 292 9.20 -1.65 -18.92
CA GLY A 292 8.92 -2.36 -17.68
C GLY A 292 9.29 -1.63 -16.41
N ASN A 293 9.43 -0.32 -16.45
CA ASN A 293 9.68 0.53 -15.30
C ASN A 293 8.42 1.34 -14.91
N ALA A 294 8.39 1.82 -13.67
CA ALA A 294 7.26 2.61 -13.18
C ALA A 294 7.42 4.09 -13.53
N SER A 295 6.55 4.62 -14.37
CA SER A 295 6.41 6.06 -14.61
C SER A 295 5.27 6.60 -13.76
N ILE A 296 5.42 7.80 -13.22
CA ILE A 296 4.47 8.41 -12.29
C ILE A 296 4.02 9.75 -12.86
N SER A 297 2.73 10.00 -12.87
CA SER A 297 2.13 11.26 -13.28
C SER A 297 1.05 11.71 -12.28
N ILE A 298 1.24 12.88 -11.71
CA ILE A 298 0.24 13.59 -10.90
C ILE A 298 -0.06 14.90 -11.61
N PRO A 299 -1.14 14.99 -12.40
CA PRO A 299 -1.38 16.14 -13.27
C PRO A 299 -1.81 17.39 -12.51
N CYS A 300 -2.49 17.27 -11.37
CA CYS A 300 -3.08 18.40 -10.68
C CYS A 300 -2.78 18.43 -9.19
N GLY A 301 -2.59 19.61 -8.63
CA GLY A 301 -2.41 19.75 -7.19
C GLY A 301 -1.72 21.04 -6.79
N ILE A 302 -1.16 21.02 -5.59
CA ILE A 302 -0.45 22.16 -4.98
C ILE A 302 0.87 21.69 -4.37
N LEU A 303 1.82 22.61 -4.28
CA LEU A 303 2.99 22.46 -3.43
C LEU A 303 2.54 22.68 -1.97
N THR A 304 2.92 21.79 -1.07
CA THR A 304 2.59 21.88 0.35
C THR A 304 3.77 22.31 1.19
N ASN A 305 4.99 22.06 0.71
CA ASN A 305 6.23 22.50 1.33
C ASN A 305 7.33 22.64 0.28
N VAL A 306 8.17 23.66 0.41
CA VAL A 306 9.42 23.79 -0.34
C VAL A 306 10.50 24.27 0.62
N ALA A 307 11.49 23.45 0.89
CA ALA A 307 12.54 23.73 1.85
C ALA A 307 13.94 23.62 1.21
N TYR A 308 14.84 24.48 1.63
CA TYR A 308 16.26 24.35 1.23
C TYR A 308 16.92 23.26 2.08
N ASN A 309 17.55 22.33 1.43
CA ASN A 309 18.33 21.28 2.05
C ASN A 309 19.82 21.61 1.90
N GLU A 310 20.44 21.99 3.03
CA GLU A 310 21.84 22.42 3.11
C GLU A 310 22.75 21.23 3.45
N GLY A 311 22.98 20.35 2.47
CA GLY A 311 23.93 19.26 2.57
C GLY A 311 25.25 19.58 1.86
N ASP A 312 25.95 18.56 1.39
CA ASP A 312 27.16 18.70 0.58
C ASP A 312 26.89 19.41 -0.77
N ALA A 313 25.65 19.38 -1.23
CA ALA A 313 25.13 20.15 -2.35
C ALA A 313 23.82 20.84 -1.92
N MET A 314 23.57 22.03 -2.49
CA MET A 314 22.28 22.70 -2.28
C MET A 314 21.19 21.98 -3.06
N MET A 315 20.23 21.47 -2.32
CA MET A 315 19.05 20.77 -2.83
C MET A 315 17.78 21.50 -2.38
N LEU A 316 16.66 21.15 -3.01
CA LEU A 316 15.33 21.52 -2.57
C LEU A 316 14.55 20.26 -2.23
N ASP A 317 13.98 20.24 -1.04
CA ASP A 317 12.97 19.27 -0.62
C ASP A 317 11.59 19.84 -0.91
N VAL A 318 10.84 19.16 -1.74
CA VAL A 318 9.53 19.60 -2.22
C VAL A 318 8.49 18.57 -1.81
N GLU A 319 7.43 19.03 -1.16
CA GLU A 319 6.25 18.21 -0.85
C GLU A 319 5.03 18.72 -1.63
N MET A 320 4.21 17.80 -2.08
CA MET A 320 3.11 18.06 -2.97
C MET A 320 1.88 17.27 -2.53
N LYS A 321 0.70 17.83 -2.76
CA LYS A 321 -0.58 17.16 -2.59
C LYS A 321 -1.35 17.17 -3.90
N ALA A 322 -1.74 16.00 -4.37
CA ALA A 322 -2.63 15.88 -5.51
C ALA A 322 -4.03 16.38 -5.18
N LEU A 323 -4.66 17.03 -6.14
CA LEU A 323 -6.02 17.53 -6.04
C LEU A 323 -6.86 17.03 -7.22
N ASN A 324 -8.15 16.90 -6.96
CA ASN A 324 -9.11 16.52 -7.99
C ASN A 324 -9.31 17.64 -9.03
N LYS A 325 -9.43 17.24 -10.28
CA LYS A 325 -9.81 18.11 -11.40
C LYS A 325 -11.12 17.59 -12.03
N GLU A 326 -11.88 18.47 -12.71
CA GLU A 326 -13.16 18.12 -13.32
C GLU A 326 -13.07 17.00 -14.39
N SER A 327 -11.89 16.78 -14.97
CA SER A 327 -11.67 15.73 -15.97
C SER A 327 -10.22 15.25 -15.95
N GLY A 328 -10.00 13.96 -16.18
CA GLY A 328 -8.69 13.32 -16.25
C GLY A 328 -8.38 12.46 -15.02
N ASN A 329 -7.15 12.03 -14.90
CA ASN A 329 -6.66 11.25 -13.76
C ASN A 329 -6.09 12.18 -12.68
N ILE A 330 -6.21 11.79 -11.41
CA ILE A 330 -5.55 12.45 -10.29
C ILE A 330 -4.12 11.90 -10.16
N LEU A 331 -3.97 10.61 -10.38
CA LEU A 331 -2.71 9.88 -10.36
C LEU A 331 -2.75 8.84 -11.48
N GLU A 332 -1.62 8.63 -12.09
CA GLU A 332 -1.35 7.53 -13.00
C GLU A 332 0.06 6.99 -12.71
N ILE A 333 0.15 5.70 -12.45
CA ILE A 333 1.40 4.98 -12.32
C ILE A 333 1.41 3.92 -13.42
N ASP A 334 2.24 4.14 -14.43
CA ASP A 334 2.43 3.20 -15.53
C ASP A 334 3.56 2.24 -15.14
N VAL A 335 3.24 0.95 -15.09
CA VAL A 335 4.15 -0.14 -14.74
C VAL A 335 4.38 -1.12 -15.89
N THR A 336 4.20 -0.66 -17.13
CA THR A 336 4.34 -1.50 -18.34
C THR A 336 5.78 -1.81 -18.77
#